data_4d8a06180e134fc76f518cf4b13b57f6
#
_entry.id   4d8a06180e134fc76f518cf4b13b57f6
#
_cell.length_a   1.000
_cell.length_b   1.000
_cell.length_c   1.000
_cell.angle_alpha   90.00
_cell.angle_beta   90.00
_cell.angle_gamma   90.00
#
_symmetry.space_group_name_H-M   'P 1'
#
loop_
_entity.id
_entity.type
_entity.pdbx_description
1 polymer ?
#
loop_
_entity_poly.entity_id
_entity_poly.type
_entity_poly.pdbx_seq_one_letter_code
_entity_poly.pdbx_strand_id
1 'polypeptide(L)'
;SGGQHVNKVSTKVELDFDVINSKILTEEQKGIITTKLSARITLEGVLQVICQTERSQLRNKLAAIAKFHELIDSCFVVLKKRKATSISKAAKERRLLAKKRHAEIKKLRKNDLE
;
A
#
# COMPACT_ATOMS: atom_id res chain seq x y z
N SER A 1 -13.75 -46.33 -4.52
CA SER A 1 -13.35 -45.84 -4.52
C SER A 1 -12.42 -45.19 -4.21
N GLY A 2 -11.67 -45.56 -4.65
CA GLY A 2 -10.60 -44.80 -4.57
C GLY A 2 -10.94 -43.37 -4.53
N GLY A 3 -12.05 -43.11 -4.91
CA GLY A 3 -12.49 -41.73 -4.92
C GLY A 3 -12.07 -40.95 -3.72
N GLN A 4 -11.86 -41.63 -2.67
CA GLN A 4 -11.42 -41.01 -1.44
C GLN A 4 -10.09 -40.28 -1.57
N HIS A 5 -9.26 -40.62 -2.52
CA HIS A 5 -7.96 -40.02 -2.65
C HIS A 5 -7.94 -38.85 -3.62
N VAL A 6 -9.03 -38.60 -4.27
CA VAL A 6 -9.21 -37.46 -5.15
C VAL A 6 -9.13 -36.13 -4.39
N ASN A 7 -9.28 -36.17 -3.10
CA ASN A 7 -9.16 -34.98 -2.24
C ASN A 7 -7.83 -34.25 -2.38
N LYS A 8 -6.84 -34.92 -2.91
CA LYS A 8 -5.52 -34.32 -3.08
C LYS A 8 -5.33 -33.65 -4.42
N VAL A 9 -6.35 -33.55 -5.24
CA VAL A 9 -6.29 -32.80 -6.49
C VAL A 9 -6.03 -31.35 -6.16
N SER A 10 -4.92 -30.84 -6.67
CA SER A 10 -4.54 -29.45 -6.44
C SER A 10 -5.43 -28.51 -7.21
N THR A 11 -6.03 -27.55 -6.51
CA THR A 11 -6.76 -26.45 -7.13
C THR A 11 -5.90 -25.21 -7.28
N LYS A 12 -4.64 -25.31 -6.92
CA LYS A 12 -3.66 -24.23 -7.03
C LYS A 12 -3.53 -23.76 -8.46
N VAL A 13 -3.58 -22.45 -8.66
CA VAL A 13 -3.37 -21.81 -9.95
C VAL A 13 -2.17 -20.88 -9.84
N GLU A 14 -1.27 -21.00 -10.79
CA GLU A 14 -0.12 -20.11 -10.94
C GLU A 14 -0.30 -19.33 -12.23
N LEU A 15 -0.27 -18.00 -12.13
CA LEU A 15 -0.32 -17.11 -13.28
C LEU A 15 1.08 -16.54 -13.49
N ASP A 16 1.64 -16.79 -14.66
CA ASP A 16 2.97 -16.32 -15.04
C ASP A 16 2.84 -15.23 -16.11
N PHE A 17 3.46 -14.08 -15.85
CA PHE A 17 3.48 -12.97 -16.78
C PHE A 17 4.93 -12.57 -17.06
N ASP A 18 5.34 -12.67 -18.32
CA ASP A 18 6.70 -12.29 -18.72
C ASP A 18 6.79 -10.77 -18.85
N VAL A 19 7.37 -10.14 -17.83
CA VAL A 19 7.51 -8.68 -17.75
C VAL A 19 8.53 -8.18 -18.77
N ILE A 20 9.69 -8.85 -18.84
CA ILE A 20 10.81 -8.40 -19.66
C ILE A 20 10.48 -8.43 -21.15
N ASN A 21 9.83 -9.51 -21.62
CA ASN A 21 9.52 -9.71 -23.02
C ASN A 21 8.14 -9.19 -23.42
N SER A 22 7.43 -8.51 -22.52
CA SER A 22 6.11 -7.96 -22.81
C SER A 22 6.21 -6.86 -23.88
N LYS A 23 5.33 -6.94 -24.88
CA LYS A 23 5.22 -5.90 -25.92
C LYS A 23 4.24 -4.78 -25.54
N ILE A 24 3.47 -5.00 -24.48
CA ILE A 24 2.46 -4.05 -24.02
C ILE A 24 3.07 -3.00 -23.11
N LEU A 25 4.09 -3.39 -22.34
CA LEU A 25 4.73 -2.51 -21.36
C LEU A 25 5.88 -1.73 -21.99
N THR A 26 6.03 -0.47 -21.59
CA THR A 26 7.21 0.33 -21.94
C THR A 26 8.39 -0.08 -21.07
N GLU A 27 9.60 0.29 -21.48
CA GLU A 27 10.81 -0.01 -20.69
C GLU A 27 10.75 0.62 -19.29
N GLU A 28 10.20 1.82 -19.19
CA GLU A 28 10.00 2.49 -17.91
C GLU A 28 9.04 1.71 -17.00
N GLN A 29 7.91 1.26 -17.56
CA GLN A 29 6.94 0.45 -16.82
C GLN A 29 7.53 -0.87 -16.36
N LYS A 30 8.32 -1.54 -17.20
CA LYS A 30 9.01 -2.78 -16.83
C LYS A 30 9.97 -2.56 -15.66
N GLY A 31 10.71 -1.47 -15.66
CA GLY A 31 11.60 -1.10 -14.57
C GLY A 31 10.88 -0.88 -13.26
N ILE A 32 9.75 -0.18 -13.30
CA ILE A 32 8.91 0.08 -12.11
C ILE A 32 8.38 -1.23 -11.53
N ILE A 33 7.83 -2.09 -12.36
CA ILE A 33 7.29 -3.39 -11.94
C ILE A 33 8.39 -4.26 -11.34
N THR A 34 9.53 -4.36 -12.02
CA THR A 34 10.67 -5.17 -11.56
C THR A 34 11.17 -4.70 -10.20
N THR A 35 11.20 -3.41 -9.97
CA THR A 35 11.63 -2.83 -8.70
C THR A 35 10.63 -3.07 -7.58
N LYS A 36 9.36 -2.77 -7.83
CA LYS A 36 8.32 -2.86 -6.79
C LYS A 36 7.87 -4.27 -6.47
N LEU A 37 7.91 -5.17 -7.44
CA LEU A 37 7.48 -6.56 -7.28
C LEU A 37 8.63 -7.54 -7.34
N SER A 38 9.84 -7.11 -7.00
CA SER A 38 11.05 -7.94 -7.10
C SER A 38 10.95 -9.29 -6.39
N ALA A 39 10.25 -9.34 -5.25
CA ALA A 39 10.06 -10.58 -4.50
C ALA A 39 9.18 -11.60 -5.21
N ARG A 40 8.39 -11.16 -6.20
CA ARG A 40 7.47 -12.01 -6.96
C ARG A 40 7.94 -12.28 -8.38
N ILE A 41 9.06 -11.68 -8.77
CA ILE A 41 9.61 -11.82 -10.12
C ILE A 41 10.82 -12.74 -10.07
N THR A 42 10.85 -13.70 -11.01
CA THR A 42 11.97 -14.64 -11.13
C THR A 42 13.19 -13.95 -11.75
N LEU A 43 14.33 -14.62 -11.69
CA LEU A 43 15.56 -14.14 -12.34
C LEU A 43 15.39 -13.94 -13.85
N GLU A 44 14.46 -14.67 -14.45
CA GLU A 44 14.14 -14.57 -15.88
C GLU A 44 13.21 -13.41 -16.19
N GLY A 45 12.72 -12.71 -15.17
CA GLY A 45 11.83 -11.57 -15.35
C GLY A 45 10.36 -11.93 -15.48
N VAL A 46 9.96 -13.09 -14.95
CA VAL A 46 8.58 -13.56 -14.97
C VAL A 46 7.92 -13.25 -13.64
N LEU A 47 6.80 -12.52 -13.68
CA LEU A 47 5.98 -12.25 -12.50
C LEU A 47 5.07 -13.45 -12.25
N GLN A 48 5.18 -14.04 -11.06
CA GLN A 48 4.40 -15.20 -10.66
C GLN A 48 3.35 -14.81 -9.64
N VAL A 49 2.10 -15.16 -9.92
CA VAL A 49 0.97 -14.97 -8.99
C VAL A 49 0.35 -16.33 -8.72
N ILE A 50 0.38 -16.74 -7.45
CA ILE A 50 -0.13 -18.04 -7.04
C ILE A 50 -1.39 -17.83 -6.20
N CYS A 51 -2.43 -18.60 -6.50
CA CYS A 51 -3.66 -18.59 -5.73
C CYS A 51 -4.13 -20.02 -5.45
N GLN A 52 -4.37 -20.32 -4.18
CA GLN A 52 -4.80 -21.65 -3.72
C GLN A 52 -5.81 -21.56 -2.58
N THR A 53 -6.41 -20.39 -2.36
CA THR A 53 -7.31 -20.13 -1.25
C THR A 53 -8.71 -20.68 -1.46
N GLU A 54 -9.11 -20.88 -2.71
CA GLU A 54 -10.45 -21.32 -3.06
C GLU A 54 -10.48 -22.84 -3.29
N ARG A 55 -11.67 -23.42 -3.21
CA ARG A 55 -11.85 -24.86 -3.43
C ARG A 55 -11.88 -25.24 -4.89
N SER A 56 -12.31 -24.34 -5.74
CA SER A 56 -12.45 -24.56 -7.17
C SER A 56 -11.26 -23.99 -7.91
N GLN A 57 -10.75 -24.72 -8.89
CA GLN A 57 -9.66 -24.24 -9.74
C GLN A 57 -10.09 -23.02 -10.53
N LEU A 58 -11.33 -22.96 -10.99
CA LEU A 58 -11.86 -21.79 -11.69
C LEU A 58 -11.85 -20.55 -10.81
N ARG A 59 -12.29 -20.69 -9.54
CA ARG A 59 -12.25 -19.56 -8.59
C ARG A 59 -10.83 -19.11 -8.30
N ASN A 60 -9.90 -20.04 -8.18
CA ASN A 60 -8.50 -19.71 -7.99
C ASN A 60 -7.93 -18.97 -9.21
N LYS A 61 -8.33 -19.37 -10.43
CA LYS A 61 -7.94 -18.68 -11.65
C LYS A 61 -8.42 -17.23 -11.66
N LEU A 62 -9.69 -17.01 -11.35
CA LEU A 62 -10.27 -15.67 -11.28
C LEU A 62 -9.61 -14.82 -10.20
N ALA A 63 -9.35 -15.43 -9.04
CA ALA A 63 -8.66 -14.75 -7.95
C ALA A 63 -7.23 -14.37 -8.31
N ALA A 64 -6.51 -15.25 -9.03
CA ALA A 64 -5.16 -14.98 -9.49
C ALA A 64 -5.12 -13.82 -10.48
N ILE A 65 -6.08 -13.78 -11.41
CA ILE A 65 -6.20 -12.69 -12.38
C ILE A 65 -6.49 -11.36 -11.67
N ALA A 66 -7.42 -11.35 -10.72
CA ALA A 66 -7.75 -10.17 -9.95
C ALA A 66 -6.54 -9.67 -9.16
N LYS A 67 -5.80 -10.57 -8.52
CA LYS A 67 -4.60 -10.25 -7.76
C LYS A 67 -3.51 -9.70 -8.67
N PHE A 68 -3.35 -10.27 -9.86
CA PHE A 68 -2.41 -9.78 -10.86
C PHE A 68 -2.69 -8.32 -11.23
N HIS A 69 -3.93 -7.99 -11.55
CA HIS A 69 -4.33 -6.62 -11.87
C HIS A 69 -4.10 -5.67 -10.69
N GLU A 70 -4.45 -6.10 -9.50
CA GLU A 70 -4.23 -5.33 -8.28
C GLU A 70 -2.74 -5.02 -8.06
N LEU A 71 -1.88 -6.01 -8.25
CA LEU A 71 -0.43 -5.84 -8.11
C LEU A 71 0.14 -4.88 -9.15
N ILE A 72 -0.28 -5.02 -10.40
CA ILE A 72 0.17 -4.14 -11.48
C ILE A 72 -0.29 -2.71 -11.22
N ASP A 73 -1.56 -2.52 -10.84
CA ASP A 73 -2.10 -1.19 -10.54
C ASP A 73 -1.37 -0.54 -9.38
N SER A 74 -1.02 -1.31 -8.35
CA SER A 74 -0.31 -0.80 -7.18
C SER A 74 1.08 -0.26 -7.54
N CYS A 75 1.71 -0.79 -8.59
CA CYS A 75 3.02 -0.32 -9.03
C CYS A 75 2.99 1.12 -9.55
N PHE A 76 1.86 1.56 -10.07
CA PHE A 76 1.71 2.86 -10.70
C PHE A 76 0.99 3.88 -9.83
N VAL A 77 0.67 3.52 -8.59
CA VAL A 77 0.09 4.46 -7.63
C VAL A 77 1.19 5.39 -7.13
N VAL A 78 1.03 6.67 -7.43
CA VAL A 78 1.93 7.70 -6.93
C VAL A 78 1.39 8.16 -5.56
N LEU A 79 2.13 7.85 -4.50
CA LEU A 79 1.80 8.33 -3.18
C LEU A 79 2.08 9.82 -3.12
N LYS A 80 1.06 10.60 -2.72
CA LYS A 80 1.24 12.04 -2.47
C LYS A 80 2.27 12.22 -1.37
N LYS A 81 3.30 13.00 -1.67
CA LYS A 81 4.28 13.41 -0.68
C LYS A 81 3.55 14.15 0.44
N ARG A 82 3.62 13.63 1.66
CA ARG A 82 3.04 14.33 2.81
C ARG A 82 3.76 15.66 3.00
N LYS A 83 3.02 16.75 2.81
CA LYS A 83 3.53 18.06 3.19
C LYS A 83 3.44 18.17 4.71
N ALA A 84 4.55 18.55 5.34
CA ALA A 84 4.51 18.88 6.75
C ALA A 84 3.49 20.01 6.95
N THR A 85 2.48 19.75 7.79
CA THR A 85 1.49 20.77 8.11
C THR A 85 2.15 21.80 9.00
N SER A 86 2.29 23.03 8.49
CA SER A 86 2.70 24.15 9.31
C SER A 86 1.52 24.56 10.20
N ILE A 87 1.83 25.01 11.43
CA ILE A 87 0.84 25.55 12.34
C ILE A 87 0.22 26.78 11.68
N SER A 88 -1.11 26.85 11.59
CA SER A 88 -1.81 27.96 10.98
C SER A 88 -1.55 29.26 11.78
N LYS A 89 -1.55 30.37 11.08
CA LYS A 89 -1.41 31.71 11.70
C LYS A 89 -2.44 31.92 12.80
N ALA A 90 -3.68 31.52 12.57
CA ALA A 90 -4.75 31.61 13.56
C ALA A 90 -4.46 30.78 14.82
N ALA A 91 -3.91 29.58 14.66
CA ALA A 91 -3.53 28.74 15.80
C ALA A 91 -2.38 29.35 16.60
N LYS A 92 -1.40 29.94 15.93
CA LYS A 92 -0.31 30.68 16.60
C LYS A 92 -0.83 31.87 17.40
N GLU A 93 -1.75 32.64 16.83
CA GLU A 93 -2.35 33.79 17.48
C GLU A 93 -3.15 33.37 18.73
N ARG A 94 -3.94 32.30 18.64
CA ARG A 94 -4.69 31.76 19.78
C ARG A 94 -3.75 31.32 20.91
N ARG A 95 -2.66 30.68 20.55
CA ARG A 95 -1.66 30.22 21.52
C ARG A 95 -1.00 31.41 22.23
N LEU A 96 -0.65 32.44 21.48
CA LEU A 96 -0.06 33.65 22.03
C LEU A 96 -1.03 34.41 22.96
N LEU A 97 -2.32 34.52 22.55
CA LEU A 97 -3.35 35.12 23.35
C LEU A 97 -3.59 34.34 24.65
N ALA A 98 -3.63 33.03 24.58
CA ALA A 98 -3.78 32.18 25.77
C ALA A 98 -2.62 32.35 26.74
N LYS A 99 -1.41 32.43 26.28
CA LYS A 99 -0.22 32.71 27.10
C LYS A 99 -0.29 34.11 27.74
N LYS A 100 -0.69 35.08 26.98
CA LYS A 100 -0.81 36.46 27.45
C LYS A 100 -1.86 36.60 28.57
N ARG A 101 -3.02 35.97 28.40
CA ARG A 101 -4.07 35.93 29.42
C ARG A 101 -3.59 35.24 30.70
N HIS A 102 -2.87 34.17 30.53
CA HIS A 102 -2.31 33.40 31.67
C HIS A 102 -1.27 34.22 32.45
N ALA A 103 -0.45 34.97 31.72
CA ALA A 103 0.53 35.88 32.32
C ALA A 103 -0.16 37.02 33.09
N GLU A 104 -1.23 37.58 32.56
CA GLU A 104 -2.04 38.64 33.22
C GLU A 104 -2.68 38.13 34.51
N ILE A 105 -3.25 36.92 34.47
CA ILE A 105 -3.85 36.31 35.69
C ILE A 105 -2.79 36.07 36.75
N LYS A 106 -1.61 35.60 36.38
CA LYS A 106 -0.51 35.44 37.34
C LYS A 106 -0.07 36.76 37.95
N LYS A 107 -0.02 37.81 37.15
CA LYS A 107 0.34 39.17 37.61
C LYS A 107 -0.68 39.70 38.61
N LEU A 108 -1.97 39.52 38.35
CA LEU A 108 -3.03 39.94 39.25
C LEU A 108 -2.97 39.17 40.56
N ARG A 109 -2.74 37.89 40.55
CA ARG A 109 -2.57 37.09 41.76
C ARG A 109 -1.38 37.55 42.60
N LYS A 110 -0.30 37.93 41.97
CA LYS A 110 0.87 38.44 42.67
C LYS A 110 0.59 39.81 43.34
N ASN A 111 -0.17 40.66 42.67
CA ASN A 111 -0.54 41.97 43.23
C ASN A 111 -1.53 41.83 44.39
N ASP A 112 -2.45 40.88 44.35
CA ASP A 112 -3.41 40.62 45.43
C ASP A 112 -2.76 40.06 46.69
N LEU A 113 -1.56 39.48 46.56
CA LEU A 113 -0.82 38.94 47.71
C LEU A 113 0.06 39.97 48.42
N GLU A 114 0.20 41.14 47.80
CA GLU A 114 0.88 42.29 48.42
C GLU A 114 -0.10 43.17 49.19
#